data_f8c8f7b1adf5aa0ddb4dd030eaf051af
#
_entry.id   f8c8f7b1adf5aa0ddb4dd030eaf051af
#
_cell.length_a   1.000
_cell.length_b   1.000
_cell.length_c   1.000
_cell.angle_alpha   90.00
_cell.angle_beta   90.00
_cell.angle_gamma   90.00
#
_symmetry.space_group_name_H-M   'P 1'
#
loop_
_entity.id
_entity.type
_entity.pdbx_description
1 polymer ?
#
loop_
_entity_poly.entity_id
_entity_poly.type
_entity_poly.pdbx_seq_one_letter_code
_entity_poly.pdbx_strand_id
1 'polypeptide(L)'
;RLIAYVESKRYKGVARITEAFRVEYYKLVKRILEEQDQVIDCYAGWASAQIYADGTVWPCCVRADNLGNLRDHDYDFKAIWFGDKIKEVRRSIAAKECYCPLANASYTNMLIDPPTLTRVGIKVIAPE
;
A
#
# COMPACT_ATOMS: atom_id res chain seq x y z
N ARG A 1 21.40 0.93 -8.55
CA ARG A 1 21.53 2.11 -9.43
C ARG A 1 20.36 3.09 -9.28
N LEU A 2 19.10 2.66 -9.40
CA LEU A 2 17.93 3.56 -9.32
C LEU A 2 17.85 4.33 -7.99
N ILE A 3 17.99 3.63 -6.85
CA ILE A 3 17.94 4.26 -5.53
C ILE A 3 19.01 5.36 -5.42
N ALA A 4 20.26 5.06 -5.77
CA ALA A 4 21.36 6.02 -5.73
C ALA A 4 21.11 7.23 -6.65
N TYR A 5 20.50 7.00 -7.83
CA TYR A 5 20.13 8.09 -8.74
C TYR A 5 19.06 8.99 -8.11
N VAL A 6 18.01 8.42 -7.52
CA VAL A 6 16.95 9.22 -6.88
C VAL A 6 17.50 9.98 -5.67
N GLU A 7 18.34 9.34 -4.84
CA GLU A 7 18.99 9.98 -3.69
C GLU A 7 19.97 11.12 -4.09
N SER A 8 20.50 11.12 -5.31
CA SER A 8 21.37 12.20 -5.81
C SER A 8 20.61 13.47 -6.21
N LYS A 9 19.29 13.39 -6.37
CA LYS A 9 18.46 14.54 -6.73
C LYS A 9 18.17 15.42 -5.52
N ARG A 10 18.21 16.73 -5.74
CA ARG A 10 17.87 17.73 -4.72
C ARG A 10 16.50 18.32 -4.99
N TYR A 11 15.63 18.24 -4.01
CA TYR A 11 14.27 18.78 -4.09
C TYR A 11 14.00 19.70 -2.90
N LYS A 12 13.14 20.71 -3.10
CA LYS A 12 12.75 21.70 -2.08
C LYS A 12 11.24 21.67 -1.83
N GLY A 13 10.85 22.13 -0.65
CA GLY A 13 9.44 22.22 -0.28
C GLY A 13 8.72 20.87 -0.30
N VAL A 14 7.49 20.83 -0.80
CA VAL A 14 6.64 19.61 -0.84
C VAL A 14 7.27 18.51 -1.69
N ALA A 15 8.00 18.85 -2.76
CA ALA A 15 8.67 17.87 -3.60
C ALA A 15 9.71 17.05 -2.81
N ARG A 16 10.33 17.62 -1.78
CA ARG A 16 11.26 16.91 -0.88
C ARG A 16 10.59 15.80 -0.10
N ILE A 17 9.36 16.02 0.37
CA ILE A 17 8.56 15.00 1.08
C ILE A 17 8.24 13.84 0.13
N THR A 18 7.75 14.16 -1.07
CA THR A 18 7.40 13.15 -2.09
C THR A 18 8.60 12.30 -2.47
N GLU A 19 9.77 12.93 -2.67
CA GLU A 19 10.99 12.20 -3.00
C GLU A 19 11.51 11.35 -1.83
N ALA A 20 11.39 11.81 -0.59
CA ALA A 20 11.73 11.00 0.58
C ALA A 20 10.89 9.72 0.63
N PHE A 21 9.57 9.82 0.40
CA PHE A 21 8.70 8.64 0.28
C PHE A 21 9.09 7.75 -0.91
N ARG A 22 9.44 8.33 -2.07
CA ARG A 22 9.85 7.57 -3.25
C ARG A 22 11.11 6.74 -2.99
N VAL A 23 12.10 7.31 -2.31
CA VAL A 23 13.32 6.58 -1.93
C VAL A 23 12.98 5.42 -0.99
N GLU A 24 12.16 5.65 0.04
CA GLU A 24 11.74 4.58 0.96
C GLU A 24 10.91 3.52 0.25
N TYR A 25 10.05 3.89 -0.72
CA TYR A 25 9.33 2.96 -1.56
C TYR A 25 10.28 2.04 -2.36
N TYR A 26 11.31 2.57 -3.01
CA TYR A 26 12.26 1.74 -3.75
C TYR A 26 13.07 0.81 -2.83
N LYS A 27 13.39 1.25 -1.61
CA LYS A 27 14.03 0.39 -0.61
C LYS A 27 13.09 -0.73 -0.17
N LEU A 28 11.83 -0.41 0.06
CA LEU A 28 10.79 -1.38 0.40
C LEU A 28 10.60 -2.40 -0.72
N VAL A 29 10.46 -1.95 -1.98
CA VAL A 29 10.35 -2.83 -3.16
C VAL A 29 11.54 -3.79 -3.24
N LYS A 30 12.76 -3.28 -3.07
CA LYS A 30 13.96 -4.12 -3.08
C LYS A 30 13.86 -5.22 -2.02
N ARG A 31 13.51 -4.87 -0.79
CA ARG A 31 13.35 -5.84 0.31
C ARG A 31 12.27 -6.86 0.03
N ILE A 32 11.08 -6.44 -0.43
CA ILE A 32 9.98 -7.34 -0.78
C ILE A 32 10.42 -8.39 -1.82
N LEU A 33 11.19 -7.96 -2.83
CA LEU A 33 11.65 -8.85 -3.90
C LEU A 33 12.78 -9.79 -3.44
N GLU A 34 13.65 -9.36 -2.52
CA GLU A 34 14.74 -10.16 -1.98
C GLU A 34 14.26 -11.13 -0.91
N GLU A 35 13.40 -10.67 0.01
CA GLU A 35 12.88 -11.47 1.13
C GLU A 35 11.70 -12.36 0.71
N GLN A 36 11.00 -12.02 -0.38
CA GLN A 36 9.76 -12.66 -0.85
C GLN A 36 8.70 -12.75 0.24
N ASP A 37 8.57 -11.67 1.02
CA ASP A 37 7.68 -11.60 2.17
C ASP A 37 7.02 -10.21 2.26
N GLN A 38 5.98 -10.12 3.08
CA GLN A 38 5.34 -8.86 3.48
C GLN A 38 6.21 -8.15 4.52
N VAL A 39 7.07 -7.24 4.05
CA VAL A 39 8.08 -6.53 4.86
C VAL A 39 7.47 -5.55 5.87
N ILE A 40 6.37 -4.90 5.48
CA ILE A 40 5.56 -4.02 6.35
C ILE A 40 4.11 -4.46 6.28
N ASP A 41 3.31 -4.12 7.27
CA ASP A 41 1.89 -4.49 7.29
C ASP A 41 1.14 -3.96 6.07
N CYS A 42 0.29 -4.79 5.49
CA CYS A 42 -0.54 -4.43 4.35
C CYS A 42 -1.95 -4.08 4.81
N TYR A 43 -2.40 -2.88 4.43
CA TYR A 43 -3.72 -2.36 4.76
C TYR A 43 -4.74 -2.45 3.61
N ALA A 44 -4.45 -3.25 2.58
CA ALA A 44 -5.44 -3.58 1.57
C ALA A 44 -6.67 -4.26 2.22
N GLY A 45 -7.87 -3.86 1.79
CA GLY A 45 -9.08 -4.32 2.45
C GLY A 45 -9.40 -3.63 3.79
N TRP A 46 -8.52 -2.76 4.29
CA TRP A 46 -8.74 -1.89 5.45
C TRP A 46 -8.78 -0.41 5.06
N ALA A 47 -7.70 0.08 4.45
CA ALA A 47 -7.53 1.47 4.05
C ALA A 47 -7.76 1.71 2.56
N SER A 48 -7.87 0.65 1.77
CA SER A 48 -8.09 0.74 0.32
C SER A 48 -8.96 -0.41 -0.19
N ALA A 49 -9.71 -0.12 -1.25
CA ALA A 49 -10.48 -1.07 -2.03
C ALA A 49 -10.33 -0.74 -3.51
N GLN A 50 -10.62 -1.70 -4.36
CA GLN A 50 -10.75 -1.54 -5.79
C GLN A 50 -12.20 -1.83 -6.18
N ILE A 51 -12.82 -0.95 -6.95
CA ILE A 51 -14.11 -1.20 -7.58
C ILE A 51 -13.86 -1.34 -9.07
N TYR A 52 -14.23 -2.49 -9.62
CA TYR A 52 -14.07 -2.75 -11.04
C TYR A 52 -15.25 -2.18 -11.84
N ALA A 53 -15.10 -2.04 -13.16
CA ALA A 53 -16.08 -1.39 -14.02
C ALA A 53 -17.47 -2.06 -14.03
N ASP A 54 -17.55 -3.35 -13.75
CA ASP A 54 -18.81 -4.09 -13.62
C ASP A 54 -19.47 -3.95 -12.23
N GLY A 55 -18.85 -3.25 -11.29
CA GLY A 55 -19.32 -3.07 -9.91
C GLY A 55 -18.75 -4.06 -8.91
N THR A 56 -17.90 -4.99 -9.34
CA THR A 56 -17.24 -5.95 -8.43
C THR A 56 -16.24 -5.23 -7.51
N VAL A 57 -16.26 -5.57 -6.22
CA VAL A 57 -15.38 -5.00 -5.19
C VAL A 57 -14.27 -5.99 -4.85
N TRP A 58 -13.02 -5.50 -4.86
CA TRP A 58 -11.82 -6.25 -4.47
C TRP A 58 -11.09 -5.55 -3.32
N PRO A 59 -10.33 -6.27 -2.47
CA PRO A 59 -9.48 -5.68 -1.44
C PRO A 59 -8.31 -4.90 -2.06
N CYS A 60 -7.76 -5.42 -3.16
CA CYS A 60 -6.74 -4.77 -4.00
C CYS A 60 -6.72 -5.42 -5.39
N CYS A 61 -6.07 -4.76 -6.35
CA CYS A 61 -6.00 -5.23 -7.74
C CYS A 61 -5.06 -6.44 -7.94
N VAL A 62 -4.18 -6.76 -7.00
CA VAL A 62 -3.27 -7.92 -7.09
C VAL A 62 -3.99 -9.20 -6.65
N ARG A 63 -4.61 -9.19 -5.50
CA ARG A 63 -5.36 -10.35 -5.02
C ARG A 63 -6.64 -10.58 -5.81
N ALA A 64 -7.37 -9.49 -6.14
CA ALA A 64 -8.62 -9.52 -6.87
C ALA A 64 -9.67 -10.49 -6.29
N ASP A 65 -9.62 -10.75 -4.96
CA ASP A 65 -10.64 -11.56 -4.30
C ASP A 65 -12.00 -10.88 -4.47
N ASN A 66 -12.96 -11.58 -5.05
CA ASN A 66 -14.31 -11.06 -5.24
C ASN A 66 -15.06 -10.97 -3.91
N LEU A 67 -15.17 -9.77 -3.36
CA LEU A 67 -15.90 -9.50 -2.11
C LEU A 67 -17.41 -9.43 -2.30
N GLY A 68 -17.86 -9.10 -3.50
CA GLY A 68 -19.25 -8.91 -3.89
C GLY A 68 -19.38 -7.91 -5.01
N ASN A 69 -20.60 -7.71 -5.53
CA ASN A 69 -20.87 -6.71 -6.56
C ASN A 69 -21.82 -5.65 -6.01
N LEU A 70 -21.51 -4.38 -6.24
CA LEU A 70 -22.32 -3.24 -5.77
C LEU A 70 -23.77 -3.28 -6.28
N ARG A 71 -23.98 -3.80 -7.49
CA ARG A 71 -25.33 -3.91 -8.07
C ARG A 71 -26.24 -4.88 -7.34
N ASP A 72 -25.64 -5.92 -6.70
CA ASP A 72 -26.38 -6.92 -5.92
C ASP A 72 -26.75 -6.41 -4.52
N HIS A 73 -26.25 -5.24 -4.13
CA HIS A 73 -26.43 -4.61 -2.83
C HIS A 73 -26.99 -3.17 -2.92
N ASP A 74 -27.74 -2.86 -3.96
CA ASP A 74 -28.30 -1.51 -4.19
C ASP A 74 -27.25 -0.38 -4.08
N TYR A 75 -26.02 -0.67 -4.51
CA TYR A 75 -24.83 0.19 -4.39
C TYR A 75 -24.40 0.51 -2.95
N ASP A 76 -24.87 -0.26 -1.95
CA ASP A 76 -24.39 -0.14 -0.58
C ASP A 76 -23.01 -0.83 -0.44
N PHE A 77 -21.95 -0.02 -0.59
CA PHE A 77 -20.57 -0.47 -0.38
C PHE A 77 -20.34 -1.04 1.04
N LYS A 78 -21.04 -0.51 2.05
CA LYS A 78 -20.86 -0.93 3.45
C LYS A 78 -21.31 -2.37 3.66
N ALA A 79 -22.37 -2.81 2.99
CA ALA A 79 -22.83 -4.19 3.05
C ALA A 79 -21.73 -5.19 2.64
N ILE A 80 -20.95 -4.85 1.61
CA ILE A 80 -19.80 -5.65 1.16
C ILE A 80 -18.61 -5.47 2.11
N TRP A 81 -18.28 -4.23 2.49
CA TRP A 81 -17.06 -3.87 3.23
C TRP A 81 -17.04 -4.33 4.68
N PHE A 82 -18.20 -4.57 5.27
CA PHE A 82 -18.36 -5.10 6.63
C PHE A 82 -18.89 -6.54 6.65
N GLY A 83 -19.02 -7.17 5.48
CA GLY A 83 -19.44 -8.57 5.35
C GLY A 83 -18.38 -9.59 5.82
N ASP A 84 -18.68 -10.88 5.70
CA ASP A 84 -17.78 -11.93 6.20
C ASP A 84 -16.61 -12.19 5.25
N LYS A 85 -16.82 -12.11 3.94
CA LYS A 85 -15.74 -12.30 2.96
C LYS A 85 -14.55 -11.38 3.19
N ILE A 86 -14.78 -10.10 3.43
CA ILE A 86 -13.70 -9.15 3.69
C ILE A 86 -12.98 -9.44 5.00
N LYS A 87 -13.66 -9.95 6.01
CA LYS A 87 -13.05 -10.36 7.29
C LYS A 87 -12.05 -11.52 7.09
N GLU A 88 -12.39 -12.48 6.23
CA GLU A 88 -11.49 -13.58 5.86
C GLU A 88 -10.26 -13.08 5.12
N VAL A 89 -10.46 -12.21 4.13
CA VAL A 89 -9.37 -11.60 3.37
C VAL A 89 -8.45 -10.78 4.28
N ARG A 90 -8.99 -9.98 5.19
CA ARG A 90 -8.22 -9.23 6.18
C ARG A 90 -7.36 -10.13 7.07
N ARG A 91 -7.91 -11.27 7.52
CA ARG A 91 -7.14 -12.26 8.31
C ARG A 91 -5.99 -12.85 7.52
N SER A 92 -6.23 -13.23 6.28
CA SER A 92 -5.20 -13.75 5.36
C SER A 92 -4.08 -12.71 5.10
N ILE A 93 -4.44 -11.44 4.87
CA ILE A 93 -3.45 -10.36 4.70
C ILE A 93 -2.64 -10.14 5.98
N ALA A 94 -3.29 -10.13 7.14
CA ALA A 94 -2.60 -10.00 8.44
C ALA A 94 -1.71 -11.21 8.77
N ALA A 95 -2.08 -12.40 8.27
CA ALA A 95 -1.25 -13.60 8.36
C ALA A 95 -0.09 -13.63 7.35
N LYS A 96 0.10 -12.56 6.56
CA LYS A 96 1.16 -12.40 5.55
C LYS A 96 1.12 -13.45 4.43
N GLU A 97 -0.07 -13.95 4.10
CA GLU A 97 -0.25 -14.96 3.03
C GLU A 97 -0.09 -14.37 1.62
N CYS A 98 0.19 -13.08 1.51
CA CYS A 98 0.52 -12.44 0.24
C CYS A 98 1.53 -11.30 0.45
N TYR A 99 2.33 -11.06 -0.57
CA TYR A 99 3.23 -9.91 -0.64
C TYR A 99 3.28 -9.36 -2.07
N CYS A 100 3.48 -8.07 -2.21
CA CYS A 100 3.64 -7.47 -3.53
C CYS A 100 4.32 -6.09 -3.43
N PRO A 101 5.06 -5.67 -4.46
CA PRO A 101 5.68 -4.35 -4.54
C PRO A 101 4.75 -3.29 -5.16
N LEU A 102 3.44 -3.52 -5.20
CA LEU A 102 2.50 -2.62 -5.87
C LEU A 102 2.51 -1.23 -5.22
N ALA A 103 2.78 -0.20 -6.00
CA ALA A 103 2.94 1.17 -5.51
C ALA A 103 1.73 1.66 -4.70
N ASN A 104 0.51 1.47 -5.22
CA ASN A 104 -0.72 1.93 -4.56
C ASN A 104 -0.85 1.37 -3.13
N ALA A 105 -0.65 0.06 -2.97
CA ALA A 105 -0.68 -0.57 -1.65
C ALA A 105 0.51 -0.12 -0.80
N SER A 106 1.72 -0.11 -1.36
CA SER A 106 2.94 0.24 -0.64
C SER A 106 2.92 1.66 -0.08
N TYR A 107 2.47 2.65 -0.86
CA TYR A 107 2.37 4.04 -0.36
C TYR A 107 1.34 4.17 0.76
N THR A 108 0.19 3.52 0.65
CA THR A 108 -0.81 3.47 1.73
C THR A 108 -0.24 2.83 2.99
N ASN A 109 0.45 1.70 2.84
CA ASN A 109 1.07 0.98 3.96
C ASN A 109 2.17 1.82 4.63
N MET A 110 3.04 2.47 3.84
CA MET A 110 4.11 3.35 4.34
C MET A 110 3.58 4.57 5.12
N LEU A 111 2.42 5.11 4.74
CA LEU A 111 1.77 6.22 5.46
C LEU A 111 1.23 5.81 6.84
N ILE A 112 1.09 4.51 7.10
CA ILE A 112 0.58 3.96 8.36
C ILE A 112 1.73 3.27 9.15
N ASP A 113 2.92 3.10 8.55
CA ASP A 113 4.09 2.46 9.16
C ASP A 113 4.98 3.48 9.90
N PRO A 114 4.99 3.51 11.25
CA PRO A 114 5.76 4.49 12.01
C PRO A 114 7.27 4.48 11.73
N PRO A 115 7.95 3.30 11.54
CA PRO A 115 9.35 3.29 11.16
C PRO A 115 9.64 3.97 9.82
N THR A 116 8.78 3.79 8.83
CA THR A 116 8.89 4.46 7.53
C THR A 116 8.69 5.97 7.66
N LEU A 117 7.66 6.40 8.40
CA LEU A 117 7.41 7.82 8.63
C LEU A 117 8.59 8.49 9.34
N THR A 118 9.21 7.82 10.30
CA THR A 118 10.41 8.32 10.98
C THR A 118 11.56 8.52 9.99
N ARG A 119 11.84 7.55 9.13
CA ARG A 119 12.90 7.66 8.11
C ARG A 119 12.63 8.78 7.11
N VAL A 120 11.38 8.92 6.67
CA VAL A 120 10.95 10.01 5.80
C VAL A 120 11.14 11.36 6.50
N GLY A 121 10.70 11.49 7.76
CA GLY A 121 10.84 12.70 8.55
C GLY A 121 12.31 13.13 8.70
N ILE A 122 13.19 12.20 9.06
CA ILE A 122 14.64 12.46 9.14
C ILE A 122 15.18 13.01 7.81
N LYS A 123 14.84 12.39 6.67
CA LYS A 123 15.29 12.86 5.34
C LYS A 123 14.77 14.24 4.98
N VAL A 124 13.56 14.57 5.40
CA VAL A 124 12.94 15.89 5.13
C VAL A 124 13.58 17.00 5.99
N ILE A 125 13.98 16.68 7.22
CA ILE A 125 14.53 17.66 8.17
C ILE A 125 16.06 17.77 8.02
N ALA A 126 16.76 16.71 7.62
CA ALA A 126 18.22 16.70 7.50
C ALA A 126 18.71 17.87 6.62
N PRO A 127 19.76 18.60 7.05
CA PRO A 127 20.35 19.63 6.22
C PRO A 127 20.88 19.03 4.90
N GLU A 128 20.86 19.81 3.84
CA GLU A 128 21.41 19.45 2.52
C GLU A 128 22.94 19.40 2.55
#